data_a38f5bdade50b4982317225f1dc68a34
#
_entry.id   a38f5bdade50b4982317225f1dc68a34
#
_cell.length_a   1.000
_cell.length_b   1.000
_cell.length_c   1.000
_cell.angle_alpha   90.00
_cell.angle_beta   90.00
_cell.angle_gamma   90.00
#
_symmetry.space_group_name_H-M   'P 1'
#
loop_
_entity.id
_entity.type
_entity.pdbx_description
1 polymer ?
#
loop_
_entity_poly.entity_id
_entity_poly.type
_entity_poly.pdbx_seq_one_letter_code
_entity_poly.pdbx_strand_id
1 'polypeptide(L)'
;YNDLLKSCDIGLSTVIVSKKLLDNNKFCKLKTKEDYNLWLDIIKKEKFFLGTQKILTSWRETNNSLSSSSFQKIKDAYSLYNHYQKFNSLISSFYVIRLILYAFIKKLKIYV
;
A
#
# COMPACT_ATOMS: atom_id res chain seq x y z
N TYR A 1 -2.98 -10.01 6.80
CA TYR A 1 -2.16 -10.02 5.58
C TYR A 1 -3.03 -10.10 4.32
N ASN A 2 -3.88 -11.13 4.21
CA ASN A 2 -4.71 -11.35 3.00
C ASN A 2 -5.65 -10.18 2.69
N ASP A 3 -6.18 -9.52 3.70
CA ASP A 3 -7.03 -8.34 3.49
C ASP A 3 -6.21 -7.13 3.00
N LEU A 4 -5.02 -6.95 3.57
CA LEU A 4 -4.13 -5.87 3.15
C LEU A 4 -3.60 -6.08 1.71
N LEU A 5 -3.43 -7.33 1.25
CA LEU A 5 -3.08 -7.62 -0.15
C LEU A 5 -4.13 -7.15 -1.16
N LYS A 6 -5.38 -6.95 -0.75
CA LYS A 6 -6.48 -6.54 -1.66
C LYS A 6 -6.39 -5.07 -2.02
N SER A 7 -5.95 -4.22 -1.09
CA SER A 7 -6.01 -2.78 -1.23
C SER A 7 -4.96 -2.08 -0.37
N CYS A 8 -4.33 -1.04 -0.92
CA CYS A 8 -3.42 -0.16 -0.21
C CYS A 8 -4.23 0.88 0.59
N ASP A 9 -4.71 0.50 1.77
CA ASP A 9 -5.62 1.31 2.58
C ASP A 9 -4.96 2.12 3.68
N ILE A 10 -3.69 1.83 3.97
CA ILE A 10 -2.94 2.45 5.05
C ILE A 10 -1.97 3.47 4.48
N GLY A 11 -2.28 4.75 4.63
CA GLY A 11 -1.39 5.84 4.22
C GLY A 11 -0.28 6.07 5.22
N LEU A 12 0.94 6.33 4.75
CA LEU A 12 2.13 6.53 5.58
C LEU A 12 1.92 7.61 6.67
N SER A 13 1.27 8.71 6.32
CA SER A 13 1.01 9.83 7.25
C SER A 13 -0.05 9.55 8.31
N THR A 14 -0.71 8.39 8.26
CA THR A 14 -1.79 8.01 9.19
C THR A 14 -1.38 6.97 10.22
N VAL A 15 -0.09 6.61 10.28
CA VAL A 15 0.39 5.46 11.03
C VAL A 15 1.31 5.88 12.16
N ILE A 16 1.16 5.22 13.30
CA ILE A 16 2.12 5.22 14.40
C ILE A 16 2.68 3.79 14.52
N VAL A 17 4.00 3.65 14.44
CA VAL A 17 4.70 2.36 14.47
C VAL A 17 5.74 2.38 15.58
N SER A 18 5.87 1.29 16.33
CA SER A 18 6.93 1.16 17.32
C SER A 18 8.30 1.08 16.64
N LYS A 19 9.31 1.73 17.22
CA LYS A 19 10.69 1.70 16.72
C LYS A 19 11.21 0.27 16.56
N LYS A 20 10.90 -0.61 17.50
CA LYS A 20 11.31 -2.03 17.47
C LYS A 20 10.85 -2.76 16.18
N LEU A 21 9.67 -2.45 15.66
CA LEU A 21 9.20 -3.04 14.41
C LEU A 21 9.96 -2.47 13.20
N LEU A 22 10.35 -1.20 13.23
CA LEU A 22 11.11 -0.56 12.15
C LEU A 22 12.59 -0.99 12.14
N ASP A 23 13.17 -1.34 13.27
CA ASP A 23 14.57 -1.80 13.33
C ASP A 23 14.78 -3.06 12.49
N ASN A 24 13.76 -3.93 12.39
CA ASN A 24 13.77 -5.19 11.62
C ASN A 24 13.06 -5.11 10.26
N ASN A 25 12.43 -4.00 9.92
CA ASN A 25 11.69 -3.80 8.68
C ASN A 25 12.01 -2.42 8.12
N LYS A 26 12.44 -2.36 6.86
CA LYS A 26 12.87 -1.12 6.21
C LYS A 26 12.02 -0.84 4.98
N PHE A 27 11.93 0.44 4.62
CA PHE A 27 11.34 0.82 3.34
C PHE A 27 12.13 0.22 2.17
N CYS A 28 11.41 -0.28 1.19
CA CYS A 28 12.01 -0.78 -0.05
C CYS A 28 12.32 0.39 -1.02
N LYS A 29 13.06 0.08 -2.11
CA LYS A 29 13.48 1.08 -3.10
C LYS A 29 12.42 1.32 -4.19
N LEU A 30 11.14 1.34 -3.85
CA LEU A 30 10.08 1.75 -4.76
C LEU A 30 9.86 3.27 -4.65
N LYS A 31 9.44 3.91 -5.75
CA LYS A 31 9.10 5.35 -5.77
C LYS A 31 7.71 5.63 -5.17
N THR A 32 6.80 4.68 -5.39
CA THR A 32 5.47 4.64 -4.81
C THR A 32 5.26 3.25 -4.22
N LYS A 33 4.39 3.06 -3.24
CA LYS A 33 4.14 1.75 -2.61
C LYS A 33 5.25 1.22 -1.67
N GLU A 34 6.27 2.03 -1.35
CA GLU A 34 7.31 1.68 -0.38
C GLU A 34 6.73 1.45 1.02
N ASP A 35 5.76 2.25 1.41
CA ASP A 35 4.98 2.13 2.64
C ASP A 35 4.08 0.87 2.62
N TYR A 36 3.42 0.63 1.51
CA TYR A 36 2.55 -0.53 1.35
C TYR A 36 3.34 -1.85 1.48
N ASN A 37 4.54 -1.93 0.88
CA ASN A 37 5.40 -3.09 1.08
C ASN A 37 5.82 -3.27 2.54
N LEU A 38 6.17 -2.18 3.21
CA LEU A 38 6.54 -2.20 4.63
C LEU A 38 5.40 -2.74 5.50
N TRP A 39 4.15 -2.29 5.26
CA TRP A 39 2.98 -2.79 6.00
C TRP A 39 2.72 -4.26 5.76
N LEU A 40 2.88 -4.74 4.51
CA LEU A 40 2.77 -6.17 4.19
C LEU A 40 3.84 -7.01 4.92
N ASP A 41 5.08 -6.52 5.02
CA ASP A 41 6.16 -7.24 5.70
C ASP A 41 5.97 -7.25 7.23
N ILE A 42 5.47 -6.16 7.80
CA ILE A 42 5.16 -6.09 9.24
C ILE A 42 3.99 -7.03 9.58
N ILE A 43 2.88 -6.98 8.83
CA ILE A 43 1.69 -7.80 9.15
C ILE A 43 1.91 -9.31 8.97
N LYS A 44 2.92 -9.74 8.22
CA LYS A 44 3.33 -11.15 8.18
C LYS A 44 3.85 -11.66 9.53
N LYS A 45 4.43 -10.76 10.32
CA LYS A 45 5.03 -11.06 11.63
C LYS A 45 4.08 -10.75 12.77
N GLU A 46 3.26 -9.72 12.61
CA GLU A 46 2.29 -9.26 13.59
C GLU A 46 0.89 -9.83 13.28
N LYS A 47 0.09 -10.03 14.34
CA LYS A 47 -1.24 -10.64 14.18
C LYS A 47 -2.28 -9.66 13.63
N PHE A 48 -2.17 -8.38 13.98
CA PHE A 48 -3.15 -7.36 13.63
C PHE A 48 -2.58 -5.95 13.70
N PHE A 49 -3.24 -5.01 13.02
CA PHE A 49 -3.08 -3.58 13.20
C PHE A 49 -4.29 -3.01 13.92
N LEU A 50 -4.07 -2.04 14.78
CA LEU A 50 -5.14 -1.30 15.44
C LEU A 50 -5.49 -0.04 14.63
N GLY A 51 -6.76 0.27 14.51
CA GLY A 51 -7.25 1.48 13.84
C GLY A 51 -8.20 2.27 14.73
N THR A 52 -8.35 3.55 14.45
CA THR A 52 -9.37 4.43 15.06
C THR A 52 -10.37 4.92 14.02
N GLN A 53 -11.62 5.10 14.41
CA GLN A 53 -12.67 5.69 13.57
C GLN A 53 -12.61 7.23 13.54
N LYS A 54 -11.75 7.84 14.39
CA LYS A 54 -11.59 9.29 14.43
C LYS A 54 -10.78 9.77 13.22
N ILE A 55 -11.23 10.85 12.58
CA ILE A 55 -10.48 11.52 11.51
C ILE A 55 -9.40 12.37 12.18
N LEU A 56 -8.15 11.91 12.08
CA LEU A 56 -6.98 12.56 12.71
C LEU A 56 -6.02 13.18 11.69
N THR A 57 -6.23 12.93 10.40
CA THR A 57 -5.30 13.34 9.34
C THR A 57 -6.08 13.85 8.13
N SER A 58 -5.59 14.94 7.51
CA SER A 58 -6.06 15.43 6.23
C SER A 58 -4.94 15.29 5.20
N TRP A 59 -5.26 14.75 4.02
CA TRP A 59 -4.32 14.61 2.93
C TRP A 59 -4.60 15.65 1.85
N ARG A 60 -3.53 16.39 1.47
CA ARG A 60 -3.61 17.40 0.41
C ARG A 60 -3.26 16.76 -0.94
N GLU A 61 -4.18 16.77 -1.86
CA GLU A 61 -3.92 16.35 -3.24
C GLU A 61 -3.29 17.50 -4.03
N THR A 62 -2.17 17.22 -4.70
CA THR A 62 -1.47 18.18 -5.57
C THR A 62 -1.15 17.53 -6.91
N ASN A 63 -1.24 18.33 -8.01
CA ASN A 63 -1.03 17.82 -9.37
C ASN A 63 0.39 17.31 -9.65
N ASN A 64 1.38 17.79 -8.90
CA ASN A 64 2.81 17.46 -9.07
C ASN A 64 3.35 16.49 -8.00
N SER A 65 2.49 15.71 -7.33
CA SER A 65 2.95 14.76 -6.32
C SER A 65 3.64 13.54 -6.95
N LEU A 66 4.55 12.89 -6.21
CA LEU A 66 5.19 11.63 -6.60
C LEU A 66 4.15 10.56 -6.99
N SER A 67 2.99 10.60 -6.37
CA SER A 67 1.89 9.67 -6.62
C SER A 67 0.95 10.10 -7.76
N SER A 68 1.25 11.13 -8.55
CA SER A 68 0.42 11.57 -9.68
C SER A 68 0.51 10.61 -10.88
N SER A 69 1.67 10.00 -11.14
CA SER A 69 1.88 9.09 -12.27
C SER A 69 1.21 7.72 -12.07
N SER A 70 0.15 7.46 -12.84
CA SER A 70 -0.53 6.15 -12.83
C SER A 70 0.36 5.02 -13.35
N PHE A 71 1.19 5.28 -14.35
CA PHE A 71 2.14 4.30 -14.88
C PHE A 71 3.16 3.86 -13.83
N GLN A 72 3.74 4.81 -13.08
CA GLN A 72 4.70 4.51 -12.02
C GLN A 72 4.03 3.66 -10.91
N LYS A 73 2.78 3.97 -10.54
CA LYS A 73 2.03 3.18 -9.55
C LYS A 73 1.82 1.73 -9.97
N ILE A 74 1.52 1.48 -11.25
CA ILE A 74 1.33 0.12 -11.80
C ILE A 74 2.66 -0.64 -11.80
N LYS A 75 3.73 0.00 -12.29
CA LYS A 75 5.07 -0.59 -12.31
C LYS A 75 5.55 -0.97 -10.91
N ASP A 76 5.40 -0.06 -9.95
CA ASP A 76 5.80 -0.30 -8.57
C ASP A 76 4.92 -1.37 -7.89
N ALA A 77 3.62 -1.41 -8.19
CA ALA A 77 2.73 -2.46 -7.69
C ALA A 77 3.15 -3.86 -8.22
N TYR A 78 3.50 -3.97 -9.50
CA TYR A 78 4.01 -5.22 -10.04
C TYR A 78 5.32 -5.64 -9.38
N SER A 79 6.28 -4.71 -9.25
CA SER A 79 7.56 -4.97 -8.56
C SER A 79 7.36 -5.36 -7.10
N LEU A 80 6.40 -4.73 -6.41
CA LEU A 80 6.03 -5.08 -5.04
C LEU A 80 5.62 -6.54 -4.95
N TYR A 81 4.66 -6.97 -5.75
CA TYR A 81 4.14 -8.34 -5.67
C TYR A 81 5.16 -9.37 -6.18
N ASN A 82 5.83 -9.10 -7.29
CA ASN A 82 6.75 -10.04 -7.92
C ASN A 82 8.11 -10.11 -7.20
N HIS A 83 8.76 -8.96 -7.00
CA HIS A 83 10.12 -8.90 -6.48
C HIS A 83 10.17 -8.95 -4.95
N TYR A 84 9.36 -8.13 -4.26
CA TYR A 84 9.42 -8.01 -2.80
C TYR A 84 8.56 -9.07 -2.09
N GLN A 85 7.35 -9.31 -2.54
CA GLN A 85 6.46 -10.33 -1.95
C GLN A 85 6.68 -11.74 -2.52
N LYS A 86 7.56 -11.89 -3.54
CA LYS A 86 7.99 -13.17 -4.11
C LYS A 86 6.88 -14.00 -4.78
N PHE A 87 5.82 -13.37 -5.27
CA PHE A 87 4.82 -14.06 -6.07
C PHE A 87 5.33 -14.29 -7.51
N ASN A 88 4.83 -15.34 -8.16
CA ASN A 88 5.09 -15.54 -9.59
C ASN A 88 4.42 -14.46 -10.46
N SER A 89 4.79 -14.36 -11.72
CA SER A 89 4.32 -13.31 -12.63
C SER A 89 2.81 -13.30 -12.83
N LEU A 90 2.17 -14.48 -12.89
CA LEU A 90 0.71 -14.60 -13.07
C LEU A 90 -0.04 -14.08 -11.84
N ILE A 91 0.37 -14.50 -10.66
CA ILE A 91 -0.22 -14.05 -9.39
C ILE A 91 0.02 -12.55 -9.18
N SER A 92 1.23 -12.05 -9.49
CA SER A 92 1.56 -10.63 -9.39
C SER A 92 0.67 -9.78 -10.29
N SER A 93 0.47 -10.20 -11.54
CA SER A 93 -0.43 -9.51 -12.49
C SER A 93 -1.88 -9.51 -11.99
N PHE A 94 -2.35 -10.62 -11.45
CA PHE A 94 -3.69 -10.71 -10.84
C PHE A 94 -3.86 -9.72 -9.68
N TYR A 95 -2.87 -9.62 -8.78
CA TYR A 95 -2.92 -8.68 -7.66
C TYR A 95 -2.86 -7.22 -8.10
N VAL A 96 -2.09 -6.90 -9.15
CA VAL A 96 -2.05 -5.54 -9.74
C VAL A 96 -3.43 -5.16 -10.31
N ILE A 97 -4.06 -6.04 -11.11
CA ILE A 97 -5.39 -5.80 -11.66
C ILE A 97 -6.40 -5.58 -10.52
N ARG A 98 -6.38 -6.44 -9.51
CA ARG A 98 -7.25 -6.31 -8.34
C ARG A 98 -7.04 -4.99 -7.60
N LEU A 99 -5.80 -4.57 -7.40
CA LEU A 99 -5.47 -3.30 -6.75
C LEU A 99 -6.03 -2.10 -7.53
N ILE A 100 -5.93 -2.12 -8.85
CA ILE A 100 -6.50 -1.09 -9.75
C ILE A 100 -8.02 -1.05 -9.62
N LEU A 101 -8.69 -2.21 -9.68
CA LEU A 101 -10.15 -2.31 -9.54
C LEU A 101 -10.64 -1.77 -8.19
N TYR A 102 -9.97 -2.13 -7.09
CA TYR A 102 -10.33 -1.60 -5.77
C TYR A 102 -10.11 -0.08 -5.67
N ALA A 103 -9.03 0.45 -6.25
CA ALA A 103 -8.79 1.89 -6.29
C ALA A 103 -9.88 2.63 -7.09
N PHE A 104 -10.34 2.04 -8.19
CA PHE A 104 -11.43 2.58 -9.01
C PHE A 104 -12.77 2.58 -8.24
N ILE A 105 -13.13 1.45 -7.61
CA ILE A 105 -14.35 1.32 -6.81
C ILE A 105 -14.36 2.33 -5.65
N LYS A 106 -13.23 2.56 -4.99
CA LYS A 106 -13.12 3.58 -3.93
C LYS A 106 -13.39 4.98 -4.46
N LYS A 107 -12.83 5.34 -5.62
CA LYS A 107 -13.12 6.64 -6.23
C LYS A 107 -14.62 6.81 -6.51
N LEU A 108 -15.27 5.81 -7.04
CA LEU A 108 -16.74 5.86 -7.27
C LEU A 108 -17.54 6.06 -5.97
N LYS A 109 -17.14 5.41 -4.87
CA LYS A 109 -17.82 5.56 -3.57
C LYS A 109 -17.63 6.93 -2.91
N ILE A 110 -16.56 7.66 -3.23
CA ILE A 110 -16.32 9.00 -2.72
C ILE A 110 -17.19 10.04 -3.44
N TYR A 111 -17.58 9.76 -4.68
CA TYR A 111 -18.41 10.65 -5.51
C TYR A 111 -19.92 10.35 -5.43
N VAL A 112 -20.35 9.34 -4.67
CA VAL A 112 -21.75 9.02 -4.35
C VAL A 112 -22.08 9.36 -2.92
#